data_cba85762fb6e15884aa952f89d281e46
#
_entry.id   cba85762fb6e15884aa952f89d281e46
#
_cell.length_a   1.000
_cell.length_b   1.000
_cell.length_c   1.000
_cell.angle_alpha   90.00
_cell.angle_beta   90.00
_cell.angle_gamma   90.00
#
_symmetry.space_group_name_H-M   'P 1'
#
loop_
_entity.id
_entity.type
_entity.pdbx_description
1 polymer ?
#
loop_
_entity_poly.entity_id
_entity_poly.type
_entity_poly.pdbx_seq_one_letter_code
_entity_poly.pdbx_strand_id
1 'polypeptide(L)'
;MKKKLLLLMFVIFFVFNGFAQNFQDFQKDIEKLQQYNSGLDHRLDQLSKQLDDLMWQQKVGDIAFVDKLYICGPAKWKEKNQDAMGAGNPLKFWTYVFIPLNIDHNKKYPLIVLPHGGVHADFTTYYAHIIRELISQGYVVVAAEYRGSTGYGKSYFENIDYGGLEVEDVYESRNYILENYPFVDKTRVGIMGWSHGGLIALMNIFEHPNDFQCAFAGVPVSDLIARMGYYNQSYRDLFEADYSIGQSANENVAEYRRRSPAWNTHKMKDTPLLIHSNTNDDDVNVLEVEHLIKSLKADGKKFEHEIFQNIPGGHSFDRIDTKTAQEIRFKIHRFMAKTLKPENPFKSQEDMRKAAYKF
;
A
#
# COMPACT_ATOMS: atom_id res chain seq x y z
N MET A 1 -2.62 -52.89 -51.73
CA MET A 1 -3.31 -52.07 -50.71
C MET A 1 -2.43 -51.68 -49.49
N LYS A 2 -1.76 -52.59 -48.80
CA LYS A 2 -0.98 -52.31 -47.60
C LYS A 2 0.14 -51.20 -47.79
N LYS A 3 0.89 -51.16 -48.90
CA LYS A 3 1.93 -50.14 -49.16
C LYS A 3 1.37 -48.73 -49.35
N LYS A 4 0.19 -48.59 -49.99
CA LYS A 4 -0.46 -47.25 -50.15
C LYS A 4 -1.01 -46.72 -48.81
N LEU A 5 -1.52 -47.61 -47.95
CA LEU A 5 -2.01 -47.24 -46.62
C LEU A 5 -0.86 -46.77 -45.73
N LEU A 6 0.29 -47.45 -45.79
CA LEU A 6 1.48 -47.11 -45.03
C LEU A 6 2.04 -45.71 -45.44
N LEU A 7 2.05 -45.43 -46.75
CA LEU A 7 2.48 -44.16 -47.25
C LEU A 7 1.55 -43.01 -46.87
N LEU A 8 0.24 -43.28 -46.86
CA LEU A 8 -0.75 -42.28 -46.42
C LEU A 8 -0.61 -41.98 -44.92
N MET A 9 -0.42 -42.99 -44.08
CA MET A 9 -0.17 -42.83 -42.64
C MET A 9 1.13 -42.04 -42.39
N PHE A 10 2.17 -42.25 -43.16
CA PHE A 10 3.44 -41.51 -43.04
C PHE A 10 3.29 -40.03 -43.44
N VAL A 11 2.57 -39.72 -44.49
CA VAL A 11 2.25 -38.35 -44.92
C VAL A 11 1.41 -37.63 -43.88
N ILE A 12 0.37 -38.27 -43.34
CA ILE A 12 -0.48 -37.73 -42.30
C ILE A 12 0.36 -37.43 -41.04
N PHE A 13 1.24 -38.35 -40.62
CA PHE A 13 2.14 -38.16 -39.49
C PHE A 13 3.07 -36.99 -39.65
N PHE A 14 3.70 -36.77 -40.83
CA PHE A 14 4.55 -35.62 -41.09
C PHE A 14 3.78 -34.33 -41.14
N VAL A 15 2.58 -34.29 -41.71
CA VAL A 15 1.73 -33.11 -41.73
C VAL A 15 1.29 -32.72 -40.34
N PHE A 16 0.85 -33.67 -39.53
CA PHE A 16 0.47 -33.40 -38.13
C PHE A 16 1.66 -32.91 -37.26
N ASN A 17 2.83 -33.52 -37.44
CA ASN A 17 4.04 -33.04 -36.76
C ASN A 17 4.45 -31.62 -37.18
N GLY A 18 4.33 -31.29 -38.48
CA GLY A 18 4.60 -29.93 -38.99
C GLY A 18 3.61 -28.90 -38.40
N PHE A 19 2.33 -29.23 -38.35
CA PHE A 19 1.33 -28.37 -37.70
C PHE A 19 1.57 -28.19 -36.19
N ALA A 20 1.90 -29.29 -35.47
CA ALA A 20 2.20 -29.24 -34.05
C ALA A 20 3.44 -28.39 -33.76
N GLN A 21 4.50 -28.52 -34.60
CA GLN A 21 5.71 -27.71 -34.45
C GLN A 21 5.42 -26.22 -34.68
N ASN A 22 4.69 -25.88 -35.76
CA ASN A 22 4.30 -24.50 -36.05
C ASN A 22 3.44 -23.89 -34.93
N PHE A 23 2.54 -24.68 -34.32
CA PHE A 23 1.71 -24.25 -33.21
C PHE A 23 2.54 -23.97 -31.96
N GLN A 24 3.52 -24.83 -31.64
CA GLN A 24 4.45 -24.62 -30.52
C GLN A 24 5.32 -23.39 -30.73
N ASP A 25 5.82 -23.17 -31.95
CA ASP A 25 6.63 -21.98 -32.27
C ASP A 25 5.80 -20.70 -32.16
N PHE A 26 4.54 -20.73 -32.62
CA PHE A 26 3.60 -19.61 -32.45
C PHE A 26 3.29 -19.32 -30.98
N GLN A 27 3.08 -20.35 -30.13
CA GLN A 27 2.90 -20.16 -28.70
C GLN A 27 4.11 -19.53 -28.04
N LYS A 28 5.34 -19.98 -28.38
CA LYS A 28 6.57 -19.34 -27.87
C LYS A 28 6.71 -17.87 -28.29
N ASP A 29 6.27 -17.55 -29.50
CA ASP A 29 6.33 -16.15 -29.96
C ASP A 29 5.30 -15.28 -29.24
N ILE A 30 4.11 -15.82 -28.94
CA ILE A 30 3.12 -15.15 -28.06
C ILE A 30 3.71 -14.92 -26.67
N GLU A 31 4.31 -15.93 -26.05
CA GLU A 31 4.94 -15.83 -24.75
C GLU A 31 6.05 -14.76 -24.72
N LYS A 32 6.90 -14.72 -25.76
CA LYS A 32 7.91 -13.66 -25.90
C LYS A 32 7.31 -12.27 -25.99
N LEU A 33 6.24 -12.12 -26.78
CA LEU A 33 5.53 -10.84 -26.92
C LEU A 33 4.89 -10.41 -25.61
N GLN A 34 4.31 -11.34 -24.88
CA GLN A 34 3.74 -11.06 -23.54
C GLN A 34 4.83 -10.63 -22.54
N GLN A 35 5.99 -11.32 -22.54
CA GLN A 35 7.14 -10.94 -21.72
C GLN A 35 7.69 -9.57 -22.11
N TYR A 36 7.77 -9.28 -23.40
CA TYR A 36 8.22 -7.98 -23.90
C TYR A 36 7.26 -6.87 -23.48
N ASN A 37 5.95 -7.06 -23.65
CA ASN A 37 4.94 -6.09 -23.24
C ASN A 37 4.99 -5.83 -21.73
N SER A 38 5.03 -6.89 -20.90
CA SER A 38 5.22 -6.75 -19.46
C SER A 38 6.49 -5.97 -19.10
N GLY A 39 7.58 -6.18 -19.85
CA GLY A 39 8.81 -5.41 -19.69
C GLY A 39 8.66 -3.93 -20.05
N LEU A 40 7.83 -3.62 -21.06
CA LEU A 40 7.53 -2.24 -21.45
C LEU A 40 6.67 -1.54 -20.39
N ASP A 41 5.65 -2.22 -19.85
CA ASP A 41 4.79 -1.68 -18.80
C ASP A 41 5.62 -1.25 -17.58
N HIS A 42 6.50 -2.13 -17.11
CA HIS A 42 7.39 -1.79 -15.99
C HIS A 42 8.37 -0.65 -16.29
N ARG A 43 8.80 -0.48 -17.56
CA ARG A 43 9.64 0.67 -17.95
C ARG A 43 8.84 1.97 -17.97
N LEU A 44 7.59 1.93 -18.41
CA LEU A 44 6.69 3.08 -18.38
C LEU A 44 6.40 3.49 -16.94
N ASP A 45 6.14 2.54 -16.04
CA ASP A 45 5.98 2.80 -14.62
C ASP A 45 7.23 3.46 -14.02
N GLN A 46 8.43 2.97 -14.37
CA GLN A 46 9.69 3.58 -13.91
C GLN A 46 9.85 5.03 -14.40
N LEU A 47 9.52 5.31 -15.67
CA LEU A 47 9.58 6.66 -16.23
C LEU A 47 8.54 7.56 -15.56
N SER A 48 7.31 7.08 -15.36
CA SER A 48 6.24 7.80 -14.67
C SER A 48 6.66 8.14 -13.24
N LYS A 49 7.27 7.19 -12.53
CA LYS A 49 7.79 7.39 -11.18
C LYS A 49 8.90 8.44 -11.13
N GLN A 50 9.85 8.38 -12.06
CA GLN A 50 10.93 9.36 -12.14
C GLN A 50 10.42 10.78 -12.43
N LEU A 51 9.40 10.91 -13.27
CA LEU A 51 8.73 12.20 -13.51
C LEU A 51 7.99 12.70 -12.28
N ASP A 52 7.27 11.83 -11.60
CA ASP A 52 6.57 12.18 -10.35
C ASP A 52 7.57 12.60 -9.25
N ASP A 53 8.71 11.92 -9.14
CA ASP A 53 9.79 12.29 -8.22
C ASP A 53 10.26 13.74 -8.42
N LEU A 54 10.39 14.20 -9.65
CA LEU A 54 10.74 15.58 -9.97
C LEU A 54 9.65 16.57 -9.58
N MET A 55 8.37 16.15 -9.61
CA MET A 55 7.24 17.00 -9.28
C MET A 55 7.14 17.30 -7.77
N TRP A 56 7.69 16.47 -6.89
CA TRP A 56 7.65 16.71 -5.44
C TRP A 56 8.20 18.09 -5.05
N GLN A 57 9.36 18.49 -5.61
CA GLN A 57 9.94 19.79 -5.33
C GLN A 57 9.01 20.94 -5.73
N GLN A 58 8.30 20.80 -6.86
CA GLN A 58 7.32 21.80 -7.30
C GLN A 58 6.11 21.87 -6.38
N LYS A 59 5.63 20.71 -5.90
CA LYS A 59 4.39 20.59 -5.13
C LYS A 59 4.54 21.01 -3.67
N VAL A 60 5.66 20.70 -3.03
CA VAL A 60 5.85 20.88 -1.58
C VAL A 60 7.18 21.56 -1.20
N GLY A 61 8.08 21.81 -2.14
CA GLY A 61 9.42 22.36 -1.86
C GLY A 61 9.43 23.79 -1.29
N ASP A 62 8.29 24.47 -1.26
CA ASP A 62 8.10 25.76 -0.58
C ASP A 62 7.87 25.60 0.94
N ILE A 63 7.54 24.43 1.44
CA ILE A 63 7.22 24.16 2.85
C ILE A 63 7.98 22.98 3.44
N ALA A 64 8.49 22.07 2.60
CA ALA A 64 9.17 20.86 3.03
C ALA A 64 10.49 20.62 2.30
N PHE A 65 11.48 20.13 3.05
CA PHE A 65 12.58 19.38 2.48
C PHE A 65 12.09 17.95 2.18
N VAL A 66 12.38 17.45 0.97
CA VAL A 66 12.01 16.12 0.53
C VAL A 66 13.26 15.30 0.28
N ASP A 67 13.40 14.18 0.96
CA ASP A 67 14.47 13.22 0.73
C ASP A 67 13.88 11.86 0.32
N LYS A 68 14.66 11.07 -0.41
CA LYS A 68 14.30 9.72 -0.84
C LYS A 68 15.44 8.77 -0.50
N LEU A 69 15.24 8.00 0.53
CA LEU A 69 16.21 7.10 1.15
C LEU A 69 16.07 5.69 0.62
N TYR A 70 17.17 4.93 0.64
CA TYR A 70 17.19 3.52 0.27
C TYR A 70 17.57 2.69 1.50
N ILE A 71 16.59 2.07 2.13
CA ILE A 71 16.71 1.40 3.42
C ILE A 71 16.43 -0.10 3.32
N CYS A 72 16.68 -0.85 4.38
CA CYS A 72 16.46 -2.27 4.44
C CYS A 72 15.20 -2.61 5.24
N GLY A 73 14.42 -3.55 4.73
CA GLY A 73 13.36 -4.26 5.44
C GLY A 73 13.70 -5.74 5.62
N PRO A 74 12.75 -6.56 6.07
CA PRO A 74 12.94 -8.00 6.17
C PRO A 74 13.36 -8.65 4.84
N ALA A 75 13.98 -9.81 4.90
CA ALA A 75 14.25 -10.64 3.72
C ALA A 75 12.95 -10.99 2.97
N LYS A 76 13.09 -11.50 1.75
CA LYS A 76 11.93 -11.99 0.99
C LYS A 76 11.26 -13.14 1.75
N TRP A 77 9.95 -13.18 1.73
CA TRP A 77 9.22 -14.28 2.36
C TRP A 77 9.20 -15.56 1.50
N LYS A 78 9.40 -15.42 0.17
CA LYS A 78 9.56 -16.51 -0.79
C LYS A 78 10.88 -16.36 -1.55
N GLU A 79 11.79 -17.29 -1.37
CA GLU A 79 12.99 -17.40 -2.18
C GLU A 79 12.83 -18.57 -3.16
N LYS A 80 12.91 -18.28 -4.48
CA LYS A 80 12.82 -19.31 -5.52
C LYS A 80 13.98 -20.31 -5.46
N ASN A 81 15.16 -19.86 -5.01
CA ASN A 81 16.34 -20.65 -4.81
C ASN A 81 17.01 -20.25 -3.50
N GLN A 82 16.88 -21.08 -2.48
CA GLN A 82 17.44 -20.86 -1.16
C GLN A 82 18.98 -20.93 -1.12
N ASP A 83 19.60 -21.57 -2.11
CA ASP A 83 21.05 -21.66 -2.26
C ASP A 83 21.65 -20.52 -3.10
N ALA A 84 20.80 -19.60 -3.60
CA ALA A 84 21.29 -18.47 -4.38
C ALA A 84 22.14 -17.53 -3.52
N MET A 85 23.17 -16.95 -4.13
CA MET A 85 23.95 -15.89 -3.48
C MET A 85 23.01 -14.72 -3.12
N GLY A 86 22.92 -14.41 -1.82
CA GLY A 86 22.04 -13.35 -1.31
C GLY A 86 20.65 -13.83 -0.87
N ALA A 87 20.34 -15.13 -0.93
CA ALA A 87 19.14 -15.67 -0.28
C ALA A 87 19.15 -15.32 1.23
N GLY A 88 18.01 -14.89 1.75
CA GLY A 88 17.89 -14.44 3.13
C GLY A 88 18.44 -13.03 3.42
N ASN A 89 19.01 -12.32 2.45
CA ASN A 89 19.43 -10.94 2.64
C ASN A 89 18.22 -10.02 2.81
N PRO A 90 18.33 -8.95 3.64
CA PRO A 90 17.31 -7.93 3.76
C PRO A 90 16.91 -7.36 2.39
N LEU A 91 15.61 -7.20 2.19
CA LEU A 91 15.09 -6.51 1.01
C LEU A 91 15.35 -5.01 1.17
N LYS A 92 15.82 -4.38 0.11
CA LYS A 92 16.01 -2.93 0.08
C LYS A 92 14.83 -2.26 -0.61
N PHE A 93 14.35 -1.15 -0.01
CA PHE A 93 13.25 -0.38 -0.57
C PHE A 93 13.46 1.12 -0.41
N TRP A 94 12.83 1.90 -1.28
CA TRP A 94 12.86 3.34 -1.22
C TRP A 94 11.84 3.87 -0.20
N THR A 95 12.15 4.99 0.41
CA THR A 95 11.22 5.69 1.31
C THR A 95 11.38 7.19 1.20
N TYR A 96 10.27 7.91 1.13
CA TYR A 96 10.28 9.37 1.18
C TYR A 96 10.28 9.84 2.62
N VAL A 97 10.98 10.95 2.86
CA VAL A 97 10.93 11.69 4.11
C VAL A 97 10.62 13.15 3.78
N PHE A 98 9.59 13.67 4.41
CA PHE A 98 9.20 15.08 4.29
C PHE A 98 9.43 15.75 5.64
N ILE A 99 10.22 16.82 5.63
CA ILE A 99 10.65 17.55 6.84
C ILE A 99 10.25 19.01 6.67
N PRO A 100 9.57 19.66 7.64
CA PRO A 100 9.28 21.09 7.57
C PRO A 100 10.55 21.92 7.33
N LEU A 101 10.53 22.90 6.41
CA LEU A 101 11.71 23.74 6.13
C LEU A 101 12.19 24.52 7.35
N ASN A 102 11.26 24.97 8.20
CA ASN A 102 11.55 25.80 9.36
C ASN A 102 11.71 24.97 10.65
N ILE A 103 12.43 23.83 10.55
CA ILE A 103 12.64 22.96 11.70
C ILE A 103 13.63 23.61 12.69
N ASP A 104 13.27 23.62 13.97
CA ASP A 104 14.17 24.01 15.07
C ASP A 104 14.78 22.72 15.66
N HIS A 105 16.08 22.52 15.46
CA HIS A 105 16.79 21.33 15.92
C HIS A 105 16.83 21.17 17.45
N ASN A 106 16.45 22.23 18.21
CA ASN A 106 16.32 22.15 19.67
C ASN A 106 14.95 21.65 20.12
N LYS A 107 14.00 21.48 19.20
CA LYS A 107 12.66 20.96 19.46
C LYS A 107 12.53 19.50 18.99
N LYS A 108 11.44 18.85 19.39
CA LYS A 108 11.05 17.53 18.99
C LYS A 108 9.73 17.59 18.22
N TYR A 109 9.67 16.92 17.06
CA TYR A 109 8.53 16.92 16.16
C TYR A 109 7.85 15.56 16.10
N PRO A 110 6.52 15.50 16.05
CA PRO A 110 5.80 14.23 15.89
C PRO A 110 6.00 13.66 14.49
N LEU A 111 5.98 12.34 14.38
CA LEU A 111 6.10 11.58 13.14
C LEU A 111 4.75 11.08 12.68
N ILE A 112 4.46 11.20 11.39
CA ILE A 112 3.40 10.46 10.70
C ILE A 112 4.04 9.44 9.76
N VAL A 113 3.66 8.18 9.90
CA VAL A 113 3.94 7.11 8.96
C VAL A 113 2.77 7.01 8.00
N LEU A 114 3.01 7.16 6.70
CA LEU A 114 1.97 7.30 5.68
C LEU A 114 2.17 6.26 4.55
N PRO A 115 1.75 5.00 4.75
CA PRO A 115 1.76 4.00 3.68
C PRO A 115 0.73 4.33 2.59
N HIS A 116 1.12 4.15 1.32
CA HIS A 116 0.20 4.29 0.18
C HIS A 116 -0.74 3.09 0.02
N GLY A 117 -1.76 3.23 -0.82
CA GLY A 117 -2.74 2.18 -1.14
C GLY A 117 -2.33 1.34 -2.37
N GLY A 118 -3.25 0.46 -2.80
CA GLY A 118 -3.11 -0.39 -3.99
C GLY A 118 -2.44 -1.73 -3.72
N VAL A 119 -2.79 -2.75 -4.51
CA VAL A 119 -2.07 -4.05 -4.49
C VAL A 119 -0.66 -3.84 -5.03
N HIS A 120 -0.60 -3.16 -6.18
CA HIS A 120 0.59 -2.63 -6.79
C HIS A 120 0.32 -1.16 -7.13
N ALA A 121 0.93 -0.26 -6.41
CA ALA A 121 0.90 1.18 -6.60
C ALA A 121 2.19 1.78 -6.04
N ASP A 122 2.30 3.08 -6.02
CA ASP A 122 3.43 3.81 -5.46
C ASP A 122 2.97 5.10 -4.78
N PHE A 123 3.84 5.68 -3.98
CA PHE A 123 3.59 6.96 -3.32
C PHE A 123 3.88 8.11 -4.29
N THR A 124 2.83 8.80 -4.72
CA THR A 124 2.92 9.84 -5.76
C THR A 124 2.49 11.21 -5.26
N THR A 125 2.73 12.23 -6.09
CA THR A 125 2.24 13.61 -5.86
C THR A 125 0.72 13.74 -5.80
N TYR A 126 -0.04 12.66 -6.02
CA TYR A 126 -1.44 12.57 -5.64
C TYR A 126 -1.66 12.92 -4.16
N TYR A 127 -0.72 12.59 -3.29
CA TYR A 127 -0.76 12.89 -1.86
C TYR A 127 -0.24 14.29 -1.51
N ALA A 128 0.13 15.13 -2.49
CA ALA A 128 0.80 16.41 -2.21
C ALA A 128 0.00 17.33 -1.28
N HIS A 129 -1.32 17.41 -1.44
CA HIS A 129 -2.16 18.21 -0.56
C HIS A 129 -2.18 17.68 0.88
N ILE A 130 -2.20 16.37 1.08
CA ILE A 130 -2.12 15.72 2.40
C ILE A 130 -0.75 15.98 3.04
N ILE A 131 0.34 15.84 2.27
CA ILE A 131 1.69 16.19 2.73
C ILE A 131 1.74 17.65 3.17
N ARG A 132 1.20 18.57 2.38
CA ARG A 132 1.14 19.99 2.75
C ARG A 132 0.35 20.20 4.04
N GLU A 133 -0.82 19.57 4.17
CA GLU A 133 -1.64 19.61 5.38
C GLU A 133 -0.88 19.11 6.63
N LEU A 134 -0.09 18.05 6.52
CA LEU A 134 0.70 17.50 7.62
C LEU A 134 1.91 18.38 7.96
N ILE A 135 2.71 18.73 6.97
CA ILE A 135 3.92 19.56 7.14
C ILE A 135 3.58 20.92 7.75
N SER A 136 2.49 21.55 7.32
CA SER A 136 2.05 22.86 7.86
C SER A 136 1.71 22.81 9.35
N GLN A 137 1.31 21.65 9.85
CA GLN A 137 1.10 21.44 11.29
C GLN A 137 2.39 21.17 12.07
N GLY A 138 3.52 20.93 11.39
CA GLY A 138 4.81 20.63 12.01
C GLY A 138 5.04 19.12 12.23
N TYR A 139 4.39 18.25 11.46
CA TYR A 139 4.76 16.83 11.43
C TYR A 139 5.99 16.59 10.53
N VAL A 140 6.83 15.64 10.91
CA VAL A 140 7.69 14.92 9.98
C VAL A 140 6.87 13.78 9.39
N VAL A 141 7.03 13.51 8.10
CA VAL A 141 6.27 12.43 7.43
C VAL A 141 7.24 11.46 6.78
N VAL A 142 7.01 10.16 6.97
CA VAL A 142 7.71 9.09 6.25
C VAL A 142 6.71 8.27 5.45
N ALA A 143 7.05 8.02 4.18
CA ALA A 143 6.21 7.27 3.24
C ALA A 143 7.06 6.22 2.51
N ALA A 144 6.90 4.96 2.89
CA ALA A 144 7.64 3.85 2.32
C ALA A 144 7.08 3.46 0.95
N GLU A 145 7.97 3.24 -0.01
CA GLU A 145 7.74 2.47 -1.23
C GLU A 145 8.01 1.00 -0.89
N TYR A 146 7.13 0.42 -0.07
CA TYR A 146 7.29 -0.93 0.44
C TYR A 146 7.36 -1.96 -0.70
N ARG A 147 7.79 -3.20 -0.40
CA ARG A 147 7.88 -4.29 -1.39
C ARG A 147 6.62 -4.42 -2.22
N GLY A 148 6.77 -4.61 -3.54
CA GLY A 148 5.64 -4.70 -4.47
C GLY A 148 5.17 -3.38 -5.05
N SER A 149 5.74 -2.22 -4.63
CA SER A 149 5.41 -0.92 -5.24
C SER A 149 5.79 -0.87 -6.72
N THR A 150 5.01 -0.12 -7.51
CA THR A 150 5.28 0.15 -8.93
C THR A 150 6.40 1.17 -9.10
N GLY A 151 6.92 1.32 -10.32
CA GLY A 151 7.95 2.30 -10.63
C GLY A 151 9.39 1.88 -10.32
N TYR A 152 9.61 0.65 -9.84
CA TYR A 152 10.94 0.12 -9.48
C TYR A 152 11.32 -1.15 -10.25
N GLY A 153 10.53 -1.49 -11.27
CA GLY A 153 10.74 -2.63 -12.16
C GLY A 153 10.13 -3.95 -11.66
N LYS A 154 10.11 -4.94 -12.57
CA LYS A 154 9.41 -6.21 -12.37
C LYS A 154 9.88 -6.96 -11.12
N SER A 155 11.18 -7.02 -10.87
CA SER A 155 11.71 -7.76 -9.71
C SER A 155 11.27 -7.15 -8.38
N TYR A 156 11.08 -5.83 -8.33
CA TYR A 156 10.55 -5.15 -7.16
C TYR A 156 9.06 -5.40 -6.99
N PHE A 157 8.30 -5.30 -8.06
CA PHE A 157 6.88 -5.60 -8.15
C PHE A 157 6.55 -7.01 -7.65
N GLU A 158 7.31 -8.04 -8.08
CA GLU A 158 7.13 -9.43 -7.68
C GLU A 158 7.56 -9.74 -6.22
N ASN A 159 8.01 -8.76 -5.44
CA ASN A 159 8.31 -8.95 -4.02
C ASN A 159 7.11 -8.69 -3.11
N ILE A 160 5.94 -8.36 -3.65
CA ILE A 160 4.72 -8.12 -2.85
C ILE A 160 4.45 -9.29 -1.89
N ASP A 161 4.08 -8.97 -0.67
CA ASP A 161 3.63 -9.93 0.34
C ASP A 161 2.40 -9.35 1.06
N TYR A 162 1.32 -9.18 0.34
CA TYR A 162 0.13 -8.41 0.68
C TYR A 162 -0.48 -8.81 2.04
N GLY A 163 -0.50 -7.91 3.01
CA GLY A 163 -0.90 -8.17 4.40
C GLY A 163 0.15 -8.95 5.19
N GLY A 164 1.42 -8.96 4.71
CA GLY A 164 2.55 -9.64 5.30
C GLY A 164 3.74 -8.71 5.55
N LEU A 165 4.86 -8.97 4.88
CA LEU A 165 6.13 -8.27 5.16
C LEU A 165 6.18 -6.82 4.65
N GLU A 166 5.27 -6.36 3.78
CA GLU A 166 5.18 -4.93 3.47
C GLU A 166 4.72 -4.11 4.68
N VAL A 167 4.00 -4.73 5.62
CA VAL A 167 3.65 -4.14 6.92
C VAL A 167 4.93 -3.86 7.71
N GLU A 168 5.86 -4.82 7.70
CA GLU A 168 7.17 -4.70 8.36
C GLU A 168 8.10 -3.71 7.62
N ASP A 169 8.05 -3.62 6.28
CA ASP A 169 8.81 -2.58 5.54
C ASP A 169 8.40 -1.17 6.00
N VAL A 170 7.09 -0.95 6.18
CA VAL A 170 6.56 0.33 6.69
C VAL A 170 6.99 0.55 8.15
N TYR A 171 6.99 -0.48 8.98
CA TYR A 171 7.50 -0.41 10.35
C TYR A 171 9.01 -0.07 10.39
N GLU A 172 9.81 -0.69 9.53
CA GLU A 172 11.24 -0.41 9.43
C GLU A 172 11.52 1.02 8.93
N SER A 173 10.67 1.58 8.07
CA SER A 173 10.76 2.99 7.68
C SER A 173 10.58 3.93 8.88
N ARG A 174 9.62 3.63 9.77
CA ARG A 174 9.45 4.32 11.06
C ARG A 174 10.72 4.23 11.92
N ASN A 175 11.23 3.01 12.12
CA ASN A 175 12.38 2.75 12.96
C ASN A 175 13.61 3.52 12.46
N TYR A 176 13.86 3.48 11.15
CA TYR A 176 14.95 4.24 10.53
C TYR A 176 14.87 5.73 10.84
N ILE A 177 13.69 6.34 10.74
CA ILE A 177 13.51 7.77 11.07
C ILE A 177 13.79 8.03 12.55
N LEU A 178 13.28 7.19 13.44
CA LEU A 178 13.49 7.37 14.88
C LEU A 178 14.96 7.17 15.31
N GLU A 179 15.74 6.41 14.58
CA GLU A 179 17.15 6.19 14.84
C GLU A 179 18.03 7.33 14.29
N ASN A 180 17.71 7.84 13.10
CA ASN A 180 18.59 8.71 12.34
C ASN A 180 18.21 10.19 12.38
N TYR A 181 16.99 10.54 12.80
CA TYR A 181 16.50 11.93 12.87
C TYR A 181 16.28 12.35 14.32
N PRO A 182 17.30 12.88 15.01
CA PRO A 182 17.26 13.14 16.45
C PRO A 182 16.22 14.17 16.86
N PHE A 183 15.73 15.00 15.95
CA PHE A 183 14.63 15.96 16.19
C PHE A 183 13.24 15.32 16.12
N VAL A 184 13.09 14.03 15.78
CA VAL A 184 11.82 13.32 15.82
C VAL A 184 11.54 12.83 17.24
N ASP A 185 10.29 12.98 17.68
CA ASP A 185 9.84 12.56 19.00
C ASP A 185 9.33 11.10 18.94
N LYS A 186 10.10 10.21 19.53
CA LYS A 186 9.79 8.76 19.60
C LYS A 186 8.49 8.44 20.34
N THR A 187 7.99 9.39 21.16
CA THR A 187 6.76 9.23 21.95
C THR A 187 5.52 9.83 21.27
N ARG A 188 5.68 10.40 20.08
CA ARG A 188 4.61 11.03 19.30
C ARG A 188 4.63 10.55 17.84
N VAL A 189 4.40 9.25 17.65
CA VAL A 189 4.36 8.59 16.33
C VAL A 189 2.95 8.16 16.02
N GLY A 190 2.40 8.60 14.89
CA GLY A 190 1.11 8.13 14.37
C GLY A 190 1.28 7.43 13.02
N ILE A 191 0.32 6.60 12.68
CA ILE A 191 0.23 5.98 11.36
C ILE A 191 -1.12 6.30 10.74
N MET A 192 -1.14 6.65 9.45
CA MET A 192 -2.38 6.89 8.72
C MET A 192 -2.27 6.39 7.29
N GLY A 193 -3.32 5.75 6.79
CA GLY A 193 -3.34 5.24 5.44
C GLY A 193 -4.74 4.94 4.94
N TRP A 194 -4.88 4.80 3.63
CA TRP A 194 -6.13 4.50 2.95
C TRP A 194 -6.00 3.21 2.15
N SER A 195 -7.12 2.48 2.00
CA SER A 195 -7.16 1.26 1.21
C SER A 195 -6.18 0.20 1.75
N HIS A 196 -5.27 -0.31 0.94
CA HIS A 196 -4.16 -1.16 1.40
C HIS A 196 -3.28 -0.44 2.44
N GLY A 197 -3.03 0.88 2.28
CA GLY A 197 -2.35 1.66 3.32
C GLY A 197 -3.12 1.68 4.65
N GLY A 198 -4.44 1.60 4.60
CA GLY A 198 -5.30 1.41 5.78
C GLY A 198 -5.15 0.02 6.41
N LEU A 199 -5.02 -1.04 5.60
CA LEU A 199 -4.65 -2.38 6.07
C LEU A 199 -3.30 -2.34 6.79
N ILE A 200 -2.29 -1.74 6.16
CA ILE A 200 -0.93 -1.63 6.72
C ILE A 200 -0.96 -0.85 8.06
N ALA A 201 -1.75 0.24 8.13
CA ALA A 201 -1.90 1.00 9.38
C ALA A 201 -2.51 0.16 10.50
N LEU A 202 -3.58 -0.61 10.20
CA LEU A 202 -4.21 -1.51 11.16
C LEU A 202 -3.27 -2.63 11.61
N MET A 203 -2.63 -3.32 10.65
CA MET A 203 -1.72 -4.42 10.98
C MET A 203 -0.51 -3.93 11.79
N ASN A 204 0.02 -2.75 11.50
CA ASN A 204 1.11 -2.17 12.30
C ASN A 204 0.71 -1.97 13.77
N ILE A 205 -0.47 -1.42 14.07
CA ILE A 205 -0.91 -1.25 15.47
C ILE A 205 -1.32 -2.57 16.14
N PHE A 206 -1.54 -3.63 15.37
CA PHE A 206 -1.83 -4.97 15.90
C PHE A 206 -0.54 -5.76 16.17
N GLU A 207 0.44 -5.71 15.27
CA GLU A 207 1.71 -6.44 15.43
C GLU A 207 2.71 -5.67 16.33
N HIS A 208 2.65 -4.32 16.32
CA HIS A 208 3.51 -3.42 17.12
C HIS A 208 2.68 -2.50 18.05
N PRO A 209 1.90 -3.05 18.99
CA PRO A 209 0.81 -2.34 19.67
C PRO A 209 1.22 -1.24 20.66
N ASN A 210 2.52 -1.03 20.89
CA ASN A 210 3.03 0.05 21.76
C ASN A 210 3.78 1.14 20.99
N ASP A 211 3.98 0.98 19.69
CA ASP A 211 4.91 1.77 18.91
C ASP A 211 4.24 2.94 18.18
N PHE A 212 2.91 2.94 18.14
CA PHE A 212 2.11 4.02 17.57
C PHE A 212 1.16 4.58 18.62
N GLN A 213 1.12 5.89 18.75
CA GLN A 213 0.29 6.59 19.71
C GLN A 213 -1.12 6.87 19.22
N CYS A 214 -1.35 6.83 17.91
CA CYS A 214 -2.68 6.80 17.30
C CYS A 214 -2.59 6.29 15.86
N ALA A 215 -3.73 5.85 15.32
CA ALA A 215 -3.85 5.39 13.95
C ALA A 215 -5.12 5.90 13.28
N PHE A 216 -5.02 6.17 11.97
CA PHE A 216 -6.18 6.38 11.11
C PHE A 216 -6.17 5.37 9.96
N ALA A 217 -7.31 4.73 9.72
CA ALA A 217 -7.52 3.79 8.63
C ALA A 217 -8.74 4.23 7.81
N GLY A 218 -8.48 4.82 6.63
CA GLY A 218 -9.52 5.22 5.68
C GLY A 218 -9.81 4.11 4.67
N VAL A 219 -11.09 3.78 4.47
CA VAL A 219 -11.54 2.75 3.51
C VAL A 219 -10.63 1.52 3.50
N PRO A 220 -10.27 0.96 4.69
CA PRO A 220 -9.21 -0.03 4.78
C PRO A 220 -9.62 -1.36 4.17
N VAL A 221 -8.74 -1.97 3.36
CA VAL A 221 -8.84 -3.40 3.08
C VAL A 221 -8.72 -4.14 4.41
N SER A 222 -9.74 -4.91 4.77
CA SER A 222 -9.82 -5.45 6.13
C SER A 222 -10.18 -6.94 6.20
N ASP A 223 -10.72 -7.52 5.14
CA ASP A 223 -11.03 -8.95 5.05
C ASP A 223 -10.75 -9.50 3.66
N LEU A 224 -9.60 -10.13 3.47
CA LEU A 224 -9.18 -10.68 2.19
C LEU A 224 -10.07 -11.86 1.73
N ILE A 225 -10.73 -12.57 2.65
CA ILE A 225 -11.65 -13.66 2.28
C ILE A 225 -12.91 -13.06 1.65
N ALA A 226 -13.52 -12.07 2.32
CA ALA A 226 -14.68 -11.38 1.78
C ALA A 226 -14.33 -10.69 0.44
N ARG A 227 -13.14 -10.07 0.37
CA ARG A 227 -12.63 -9.39 -0.81
C ARG A 227 -12.53 -10.31 -2.01
N MET A 228 -11.97 -11.50 -1.85
CA MET A 228 -11.94 -12.52 -2.93
C MET A 228 -13.34 -12.95 -3.36
N GLY A 229 -14.32 -12.85 -2.49
CA GLY A 229 -15.71 -13.23 -2.77
C GLY A 229 -16.43 -12.29 -3.74
N TYR A 230 -16.13 -11.00 -3.75
CA TYR A 230 -16.82 -10.03 -4.61
C TYR A 230 -15.96 -9.51 -5.78
N TYR A 231 -14.64 -9.74 -5.80
CA TYR A 231 -13.79 -9.40 -6.94
C TYR A 231 -13.81 -10.48 -8.03
N ASN A 232 -13.46 -10.04 -9.25
CA ASN A 232 -13.33 -10.92 -10.41
C ASN A 232 -12.05 -11.77 -10.39
N GLN A 233 -11.92 -12.71 -11.31
CA GLN A 233 -10.76 -13.62 -11.35
C GLN A 233 -9.44 -12.88 -11.58
N SER A 234 -9.40 -11.87 -12.48
CA SER A 234 -8.16 -11.13 -12.75
C SER A 234 -7.59 -10.43 -11.49
N TYR A 235 -8.46 -10.00 -10.59
CA TYR A 235 -8.03 -9.47 -9.30
C TYR A 235 -7.51 -10.57 -8.37
N ARG A 236 -8.18 -11.72 -8.31
CA ARG A 236 -7.76 -12.88 -7.51
C ARG A 236 -6.41 -13.41 -7.97
N ASP A 237 -6.15 -13.41 -9.27
CA ASP A 237 -4.88 -13.86 -9.87
C ASP A 237 -3.68 -13.09 -9.31
N LEU A 238 -3.84 -11.83 -8.84
CA LEU A 238 -2.76 -11.06 -8.18
C LEU A 238 -2.32 -11.71 -6.86
N PHE A 239 -3.25 -12.34 -6.14
CA PHE A 239 -2.98 -13.04 -4.88
C PHE A 239 -2.58 -14.49 -5.09
N GLU A 240 -3.12 -15.13 -6.13
CA GLU A 240 -2.86 -16.52 -6.50
C GLU A 240 -1.56 -16.70 -7.30
N ALA A 241 -0.93 -15.60 -7.74
CA ALA A 241 0.35 -15.62 -8.43
C ALA A 241 1.46 -16.28 -7.55
N ASP A 242 2.34 -17.05 -8.18
CA ASP A 242 3.43 -17.79 -7.50
C ASP A 242 4.33 -16.90 -6.63
N TYR A 243 4.52 -15.65 -7.04
CA TYR A 243 5.33 -14.68 -6.30
C TYR A 243 4.55 -14.01 -5.13
N SER A 244 3.21 -14.14 -5.10
CA SER A 244 2.33 -13.63 -4.04
C SER A 244 1.94 -14.79 -3.09
N ILE A 245 0.68 -14.90 -2.64
CA ILE A 245 0.23 -15.99 -1.77
C ILE A 245 0.38 -17.35 -2.48
N GLY A 246 0.07 -17.40 -3.78
CA GLY A 246 0.26 -18.58 -4.63
C GLY A 246 -0.81 -19.65 -4.46
N GLN A 247 -1.87 -19.36 -3.71
CA GLN A 247 -3.01 -20.22 -3.44
C GLN A 247 -4.28 -19.37 -3.32
N SER A 248 -5.42 -19.92 -3.71
CA SER A 248 -6.69 -19.24 -3.52
C SER A 248 -7.11 -19.17 -2.05
N ALA A 249 -8.07 -18.30 -1.74
CA ALA A 249 -8.62 -18.17 -0.39
C ALA A 249 -9.29 -19.48 0.10
N ASN A 250 -9.83 -20.29 -0.83
CA ASN A 250 -10.43 -21.57 -0.49
C ASN A 250 -9.37 -22.64 -0.15
N GLU A 251 -8.21 -22.60 -0.81
CA GLU A 251 -7.12 -23.55 -0.58
C GLU A 251 -6.32 -23.21 0.70
N ASN A 252 -6.20 -21.93 1.05
CA ASN A 252 -5.41 -21.49 2.19
C ASN A 252 -6.11 -20.40 3.03
N VAL A 253 -7.27 -20.72 3.55
CA VAL A 253 -8.08 -19.81 4.42
C VAL A 253 -7.27 -19.25 5.59
N ALA A 254 -6.37 -20.04 6.18
CA ALA A 254 -5.58 -19.63 7.33
C ALA A 254 -4.65 -18.45 6.99
N GLU A 255 -4.01 -18.48 5.82
CA GLU A 255 -3.11 -17.44 5.36
C GLU A 255 -3.87 -16.14 5.03
N TYR A 256 -5.03 -16.23 4.39
CA TYR A 256 -5.88 -15.08 4.12
C TYR A 256 -6.41 -14.43 5.40
N ARG A 257 -6.76 -15.22 6.43
CA ARG A 257 -7.11 -14.71 7.77
C ARG A 257 -5.94 -14.02 8.45
N ARG A 258 -4.75 -14.63 8.41
CA ARG A 258 -3.55 -14.06 9.00
C ARG A 258 -3.25 -12.65 8.47
N ARG A 259 -3.53 -12.42 7.17
CA ARG A 259 -3.29 -11.16 6.45
C ARG A 259 -4.43 -10.15 6.57
N SER A 260 -5.53 -10.50 7.19
CA SER A 260 -6.75 -9.68 7.24
C SER A 260 -6.93 -9.02 8.60
N PRO A 261 -6.98 -7.67 8.68
CA PRO A 261 -7.19 -6.95 9.94
C PRO A 261 -8.39 -7.45 10.74
N ALA A 262 -9.54 -7.75 10.08
CA ALA A 262 -10.76 -8.17 10.75
C ALA A 262 -10.60 -9.47 11.58
N TRP A 263 -9.60 -10.29 11.28
CA TRP A 263 -9.30 -11.54 11.98
C TRP A 263 -8.19 -11.39 13.04
N ASN A 264 -7.55 -10.22 13.13
CA ASN A 264 -6.42 -9.94 14.00
C ASN A 264 -6.71 -8.87 15.07
N THR A 265 -7.95 -8.43 15.23
CA THR A 265 -8.35 -7.35 16.13
C THR A 265 -8.02 -7.60 17.61
N HIS A 266 -7.97 -8.87 18.02
CA HIS A 266 -7.58 -9.27 19.38
C HIS A 266 -6.18 -8.81 19.79
N LYS A 267 -5.27 -8.61 18.82
CA LYS A 267 -3.89 -8.14 19.04
C LYS A 267 -3.81 -6.65 19.40
N MET A 268 -4.82 -5.84 19.01
CA MET A 268 -4.85 -4.41 19.30
C MET A 268 -4.83 -4.17 20.81
N LYS A 269 -4.03 -3.20 21.26
CA LYS A 269 -4.06 -2.65 22.62
C LYS A 269 -4.85 -1.33 22.65
N ASP A 270 -4.49 -0.43 23.57
CA ASP A 270 -5.22 0.82 23.81
C ASP A 270 -4.84 1.98 22.85
N THR A 271 -4.34 1.66 21.66
CA THR A 271 -4.00 2.66 20.63
C THR A 271 -5.27 3.36 20.13
N PRO A 272 -5.41 4.68 20.28
CA PRO A 272 -6.51 5.44 19.68
C PRO A 272 -6.57 5.18 18.17
N LEU A 273 -7.72 4.72 17.67
CA LEU A 273 -7.96 4.35 16.28
C LEU A 273 -9.19 5.06 15.75
N LEU A 274 -9.07 5.67 14.57
CA LEU A 274 -10.19 6.21 13.79
C LEU A 274 -10.31 5.43 12.47
N ILE A 275 -11.52 4.96 12.16
CA ILE A 275 -11.83 4.24 10.92
C ILE A 275 -12.90 5.02 10.14
N HIS A 276 -12.63 5.30 8.86
CA HIS A 276 -13.63 5.84 7.94
C HIS A 276 -13.92 4.86 6.80
N SER A 277 -15.18 4.83 6.35
CA SER A 277 -15.60 4.10 5.15
C SER A 277 -16.75 4.85 4.48
N ASN A 278 -17.11 4.46 3.25
CA ASN A 278 -18.19 5.05 2.48
C ASN A 278 -19.03 3.94 1.81
N THR A 279 -20.35 4.05 1.87
CA THR A 279 -21.24 2.99 1.39
C THR A 279 -21.23 2.80 -0.12
N ASN A 280 -20.80 3.81 -0.90
CA ASN A 280 -20.63 3.73 -2.35
C ASN A 280 -19.15 3.58 -2.77
N ASP A 281 -18.31 3.05 -1.89
CA ASP A 281 -16.94 2.69 -2.25
C ASP A 281 -16.97 1.57 -3.30
N ASP A 282 -16.32 1.82 -4.42
CA ASP A 282 -16.27 0.96 -5.61
C ASP A 282 -15.04 0.04 -5.65
N ASP A 283 -14.15 0.16 -4.64
CA ASP A 283 -12.96 -0.70 -4.48
C ASP A 283 -13.04 -1.53 -3.19
N VAL A 284 -13.16 -0.91 -2.03
CA VAL A 284 -13.31 -1.63 -0.76
C VAL A 284 -14.77 -1.67 -0.34
N ASN A 285 -15.40 -2.81 -0.52
CA ASN A 285 -16.81 -2.98 -0.13
C ASN A 285 -16.97 -2.68 1.36
N VAL A 286 -17.96 -1.85 1.69
CA VAL A 286 -18.26 -1.46 3.08
C VAL A 286 -18.43 -2.66 4.03
N LEU A 287 -18.86 -3.81 3.52
CA LEU A 287 -19.02 -5.05 4.30
C LEU A 287 -17.72 -5.55 4.94
N GLU A 288 -16.56 -5.33 4.28
CA GLU A 288 -15.25 -5.65 4.90
C GLU A 288 -15.02 -4.79 6.14
N VAL A 289 -15.29 -3.48 6.03
CA VAL A 289 -15.09 -2.53 7.13
C VAL A 289 -16.12 -2.76 8.25
N GLU A 290 -17.34 -3.11 7.90
CA GLU A 290 -18.35 -3.53 8.89
C GLU A 290 -17.93 -4.79 9.66
N HIS A 291 -17.31 -5.76 8.97
CA HIS A 291 -16.76 -6.94 9.63
C HIS A 291 -15.63 -6.55 10.60
N LEU A 292 -14.69 -5.73 10.17
CA LEU A 292 -13.63 -5.18 11.05
C LEU A 292 -14.21 -4.49 12.29
N ILE A 293 -15.21 -3.61 12.12
CA ILE A 293 -15.88 -2.90 13.21
C ILE A 293 -16.56 -3.88 14.18
N LYS A 294 -17.22 -4.90 13.66
CA LYS A 294 -17.87 -5.95 14.49
C LYS A 294 -16.84 -6.76 15.27
N SER A 295 -15.73 -7.13 14.64
CA SER A 295 -14.63 -7.87 15.28
C SER A 295 -13.98 -7.04 16.39
N LEU A 296 -13.66 -5.75 16.14
CA LEU A 296 -13.12 -4.85 17.17
C LEU A 296 -14.08 -4.69 18.37
N LYS A 297 -15.38 -4.57 18.11
CA LYS A 297 -16.39 -4.51 19.17
C LYS A 297 -16.48 -5.82 19.95
N ALA A 298 -16.44 -6.96 19.28
CA ALA A 298 -16.46 -8.28 19.90
C ALA A 298 -15.24 -8.52 20.82
N ASP A 299 -14.08 -8.00 20.42
CA ASP A 299 -12.85 -8.04 21.23
C ASP A 299 -12.77 -6.92 22.29
N GLY A 300 -13.85 -6.16 22.49
CA GLY A 300 -13.94 -5.10 23.50
C GLY A 300 -13.01 -3.91 23.26
N LYS A 301 -12.57 -3.68 22.01
CA LYS A 301 -11.65 -2.59 21.68
C LYS A 301 -12.34 -1.24 21.67
N LYS A 302 -11.60 -0.18 22.07
CA LYS A 302 -12.06 1.21 22.03
C LYS A 302 -11.51 1.87 20.75
N PHE A 303 -12.41 2.40 19.92
CA PHE A 303 -12.06 3.07 18.68
C PHE A 303 -13.19 4.00 18.23
N GLU A 304 -12.87 4.96 17.35
CA GLU A 304 -13.83 5.83 16.70
C GLU A 304 -14.03 5.35 15.24
N HIS A 305 -15.25 5.45 14.71
CA HIS A 305 -15.53 5.12 13.32
C HIS A 305 -16.68 5.93 12.76
N GLU A 306 -16.64 6.19 11.46
CA GLU A 306 -17.75 6.80 10.72
C GLU A 306 -17.89 6.09 9.35
N ILE A 307 -19.09 5.56 9.07
CA ILE A 307 -19.47 5.03 7.76
C ILE A 307 -20.32 6.08 7.09
N PHE A 308 -19.74 6.77 6.12
CA PHE A 308 -20.41 7.80 5.36
C PHE A 308 -21.40 7.20 4.36
N GLN A 309 -22.52 7.90 4.12
CA GLN A 309 -23.59 7.40 3.25
C GLN A 309 -23.53 8.09 1.89
N ASN A 310 -23.13 7.34 0.86
CA ASN A 310 -23.13 7.78 -0.54
C ASN A 310 -22.44 9.12 -0.79
N ILE A 311 -21.34 9.41 -0.07
CA ILE A 311 -20.56 10.62 -0.32
C ILE A 311 -19.91 10.53 -1.70
N PRO A 312 -20.07 11.55 -2.57
CA PRO A 312 -19.44 11.56 -3.89
C PRO A 312 -17.92 11.40 -3.82
N GLY A 313 -17.36 10.60 -4.74
CA GLY A 313 -15.94 10.30 -4.79
C GLY A 313 -15.62 8.83 -4.48
N GLY A 314 -16.64 8.01 -4.09
CA GLY A 314 -16.47 6.56 -3.92
C GLY A 314 -15.32 6.23 -2.99
N HIS A 315 -14.34 5.47 -3.49
CA HIS A 315 -13.14 5.09 -2.76
C HIS A 315 -12.23 6.27 -2.35
N SER A 316 -12.33 7.40 -3.05
CA SER A 316 -11.49 8.59 -2.80
C SER A 316 -12.23 9.74 -2.13
N PHE A 317 -13.42 9.50 -1.60
CA PHE A 317 -14.39 10.48 -1.12
C PHE A 317 -13.82 11.55 -0.16
N ASP A 318 -12.79 11.24 0.61
CA ASP A 318 -12.12 12.12 1.57
C ASP A 318 -10.78 12.70 1.07
N ARG A 319 -10.28 12.25 -0.10
CA ARG A 319 -8.98 12.65 -0.68
C ARG A 319 -9.09 13.53 -1.93
N ILE A 320 -10.30 13.85 -2.37
CA ILE A 320 -10.59 14.76 -3.49
C ILE A 320 -10.80 16.19 -3.02
N ASP A 321 -10.92 17.14 -3.98
CA ASP A 321 -10.99 18.59 -3.70
C ASP A 321 -12.42 19.11 -3.48
N THR A 322 -13.31 18.28 -2.93
CA THR A 322 -14.67 18.73 -2.56
C THR A 322 -14.68 19.32 -1.15
N LYS A 323 -15.67 20.20 -0.90
CA LYS A 323 -15.86 20.78 0.44
C LYS A 323 -16.08 19.68 1.49
N THR A 324 -16.88 18.67 1.18
CA THR A 324 -17.15 17.53 2.06
C THR A 324 -15.87 16.74 2.35
N ALA A 325 -15.06 16.46 1.33
CA ALA A 325 -13.77 15.78 1.52
C ALA A 325 -12.84 16.56 2.46
N GLN A 326 -12.78 17.90 2.30
CA GLN A 326 -12.00 18.77 3.18
C GLN A 326 -12.53 18.77 4.62
N GLU A 327 -13.86 18.76 4.81
CA GLU A 327 -14.49 18.63 6.15
C GLU A 327 -14.12 17.31 6.82
N ILE A 328 -14.11 16.22 6.07
CA ILE A 328 -13.75 14.90 6.57
C ILE A 328 -12.25 14.85 6.91
N ARG A 329 -11.35 15.34 6.03
CA ARG A 329 -9.92 15.42 6.33
C ARG A 329 -9.62 16.27 7.56
N PHE A 330 -10.36 17.38 7.74
CA PHE A 330 -10.21 18.19 8.94
C PHE A 330 -10.54 17.42 10.23
N LYS A 331 -11.56 16.54 10.22
CA LYS A 331 -11.85 15.64 11.36
C LYS A 331 -10.67 14.68 11.61
N ILE A 332 -10.08 14.11 10.55
CA ILE A 332 -8.91 13.22 10.65
C ILE A 332 -7.74 13.96 11.28
N HIS A 333 -7.39 15.14 10.79
CA HIS A 333 -6.30 15.95 11.34
C HIS A 333 -6.53 16.31 12.81
N ARG A 334 -7.76 16.67 13.19
CA ARG A 334 -8.10 16.93 14.60
C ARG A 334 -7.94 15.71 15.48
N PHE A 335 -8.33 14.54 14.99
CA PHE A 335 -8.16 13.27 15.72
C PHE A 335 -6.66 12.99 15.95
N MET A 336 -5.84 13.06 14.91
CA MET A 336 -4.40 12.83 15.00
C MET A 336 -3.73 13.87 15.93
N ALA A 337 -4.08 15.15 15.79
CA ALA A 337 -3.50 16.24 16.57
C ALA A 337 -3.82 16.15 18.08
N LYS A 338 -4.96 15.60 18.44
CA LYS A 338 -5.35 15.39 19.84
C LYS A 338 -4.32 14.54 20.60
N THR A 339 -3.76 13.54 19.94
CA THR A 339 -2.76 12.62 20.51
C THR A 339 -1.35 13.09 20.26
N LEU A 340 -1.01 13.46 19.02
CA LEU A 340 0.37 13.73 18.61
C LEU A 340 0.82 15.17 18.90
N LYS A 341 -0.11 16.09 19.15
CA LYS A 341 0.15 17.48 19.57
C LYS A 341 1.22 18.17 18.70
N PRO A 342 0.97 18.32 17.38
CA PRO A 342 1.87 19.07 16.51
C PRO A 342 1.94 20.53 16.95
N GLU A 343 2.97 21.26 16.46
CA GLU A 343 3.21 22.64 16.86
C GLU A 343 2.06 23.60 16.42
N ASN A 344 1.52 23.36 15.24
CA ASN A 344 0.49 24.22 14.61
C ASN A 344 -0.76 23.44 14.21
N PRO A 345 -1.53 22.85 15.15
CA PRO A 345 -2.73 22.11 14.79
C PRO A 345 -3.75 23.03 14.15
N PHE A 346 -4.43 22.58 13.10
CA PHE A 346 -5.47 23.38 12.43
C PHE A 346 -6.61 23.76 13.38
N LYS A 347 -6.95 25.02 13.40
CA LYS A 347 -8.05 25.58 14.19
C LYS A 347 -9.37 25.56 13.43
N SER A 348 -9.31 25.61 12.10
CA SER A 348 -10.45 25.63 11.21
C SER A 348 -10.19 24.85 9.91
N GLN A 349 -11.25 24.45 9.21
CA GLN A 349 -11.17 23.88 7.88
C GLN A 349 -10.51 24.85 6.88
N GLU A 350 -10.74 26.15 7.05
CA GLU A 350 -10.14 27.19 6.20
C GLU A 350 -8.62 27.26 6.37
N ASP A 351 -8.10 27.09 7.59
CA ASP A 351 -6.64 27.01 7.82
C ASP A 351 -6.04 25.80 7.11
N MET A 352 -6.70 24.64 7.19
CA MET A 352 -6.28 23.44 6.48
C MET A 352 -6.32 23.65 4.96
N ARG A 353 -7.39 24.24 4.42
CA ARG A 353 -7.53 24.51 2.99
C ARG A 353 -6.40 25.42 2.46
N LYS A 354 -6.06 26.48 3.20
CA LYS A 354 -4.94 27.37 2.85
C LYS A 354 -3.60 26.64 2.86
N ALA A 355 -3.41 25.70 3.76
CA ALA A 355 -2.19 24.91 3.82
C ALA A 355 -2.08 23.88 2.67
N ALA A 356 -3.20 23.27 2.28
CA ALA A 356 -3.25 22.21 1.28
C ALA A 356 -2.87 22.67 -0.14
N TYR A 357 -3.14 23.93 -0.49
CA TYR A 357 -3.00 24.42 -1.87
C TYR A 357 -2.12 25.65 -1.96
N LYS A 358 -1.42 25.79 -3.11
CA LYS A 358 -0.74 27.04 -3.50
C LYS A 358 -1.74 27.92 -4.25
N PHE A 359 -1.91 29.13 -3.80
CA PHE A 359 -2.74 30.14 -4.47
C PHE A 359 -1.85 31.26 -5.03
#